data_d4c8593828254aac2fead65c8dc5a053
#
_entry.id   d4c8593828254aac2fead65c8dc5a053
#
_cell.length_a   1.000
_cell.length_b   1.000
_cell.length_c   1.000
_cell.angle_alpha   90.00
_cell.angle_beta   90.00
_cell.angle_gamma   90.00
#
_symmetry.space_group_name_H-M   'P 1'
#
loop_
_entity.id
_entity.type
_entity.pdbx_description
1 polymer ?
#
loop_
_entity_poly.entity_id
_entity_poly.type
_entity_poly.pdbx_seq_one_letter_code
_entity_poly.pdbx_strand_id
1 'polypeptide(L)'
;MADIKNLSPVEIWRNFDKLTQVPRPSGHLEKIQAYLLDWAKEAGVEAFQDAAGNIVMRKPATPGMENRKGVILQAHMDMVPQKAPESNHDFENDPIETIIDGDWVRANKTTLGSDDGLGVATIMAVMEAKDLQHGPVEGLITADEETGMFGANGLPEGELNGDILLNLDTEVWGEFVIGSAGGIDITATLDYKEVETDKEDAAVKVTLKGLKGGHSGIEINEGRANANKCMVRFVREAISELDARLASWQGGNMRNAIPFQAQVVLTLPKENVEALNDMVADWKDEICDEFNGIENIENIEFFTENVETPATEVPAEIQDNLVDAIYACHDGVLRMAPSMPGIVETSSNLAIIEIGGGKAAIKILARSSHEYYKMYLATMMESCFNMAGMKVEFSGAYGGWNPNPKSDILEHVLKVYKEQNGKDGVVQAVHAGLECSIILGKYPHLDVISFGPTLLSPHTANERCQISCVAPFWNLMKQLLSEIPAK
;
A
#
# COMPACT_ATOMS: atom_id res chain seq x y z
N MET A 1 10.20 -35.32 5.82
CA MET A 1 9.13 -34.33 5.56
C MET A 1 8.96 -34.26 4.06
N ALA A 2 7.75 -34.04 3.55
CA ALA A 2 7.57 -33.82 2.12
C ALA A 2 8.25 -32.49 1.75
N ASP A 3 9.02 -32.50 0.65
CA ASP A 3 9.78 -31.36 0.18
C ASP A 3 8.95 -30.58 -0.84
N ILE A 4 8.85 -29.27 -0.71
CA ILE A 4 8.00 -28.41 -1.57
C ILE A 4 8.33 -28.55 -3.05
N LYS A 5 9.59 -28.80 -3.41
CA LYS A 5 10.01 -29.02 -4.81
C LYS A 5 9.33 -30.21 -5.50
N ASN A 6 8.69 -31.10 -4.74
CA ASN A 6 7.96 -32.27 -5.27
C ASN A 6 6.45 -32.01 -5.38
N LEU A 7 5.96 -30.83 -5.01
CA LEU A 7 4.56 -30.44 -5.22
C LEU A 7 4.26 -30.23 -6.72
N SER A 8 2.99 -30.30 -7.07
CA SER A 8 2.54 -30.03 -8.45
C SER A 8 1.94 -28.62 -8.57
N PRO A 9 2.30 -27.86 -9.62
CA PRO A 9 3.21 -28.18 -10.73
C PRO A 9 4.69 -28.10 -10.31
N VAL A 10 5.45 -29.11 -10.68
CA VAL A 10 6.87 -29.24 -10.28
C VAL A 10 7.71 -28.08 -10.79
N GLU A 11 7.38 -27.50 -11.94
CA GLU A 11 8.11 -26.41 -12.57
C GLU A 11 8.13 -25.17 -11.68
N ILE A 12 7.01 -24.79 -11.09
CA ILE A 12 6.92 -23.64 -10.19
C ILE A 12 7.53 -23.98 -8.83
N TRP A 13 7.09 -25.08 -8.20
CA TRP A 13 7.51 -25.41 -6.85
C TRP A 13 9.01 -25.68 -6.72
N ARG A 14 9.62 -26.30 -7.74
CA ARG A 14 11.07 -26.51 -7.79
C ARG A 14 11.83 -25.16 -7.86
N ASN A 15 11.35 -24.22 -8.66
CA ASN A 15 11.97 -22.92 -8.76
C ASN A 15 11.73 -22.09 -7.49
N PHE A 16 10.54 -22.16 -6.90
CA PHE A 16 10.27 -21.52 -5.62
C PHE A 16 11.15 -22.09 -4.49
N ASP A 17 11.30 -23.40 -4.40
CA ASP A 17 12.23 -24.05 -3.45
C ASP A 17 13.66 -23.53 -3.58
N LYS A 18 14.15 -23.34 -4.80
CA LYS A 18 15.46 -22.74 -5.02
C LYS A 18 15.55 -21.29 -4.55
N LEU A 19 14.50 -20.48 -4.79
CA LEU A 19 14.42 -19.09 -4.34
C LEU A 19 14.43 -18.98 -2.81
N THR A 20 13.77 -19.91 -2.10
CA THR A 20 13.80 -19.95 -0.62
C THR A 20 15.19 -20.22 -0.05
N GLN A 21 16.10 -20.78 -0.84
CA GLN A 21 17.49 -21.03 -0.43
C GLN A 21 18.40 -19.80 -0.61
N VAL A 22 17.92 -18.74 -1.29
CA VAL A 22 18.70 -17.53 -1.55
C VAL A 22 18.14 -16.38 -0.71
N PRO A 23 18.91 -15.85 0.25
CA PRO A 23 18.52 -14.65 1.00
C PRO A 23 18.24 -13.46 0.06
N ARG A 24 17.07 -12.82 0.26
CA ARG A 24 16.57 -11.72 -0.58
C ARG A 24 15.71 -10.71 0.17
N PRO A 25 16.05 -10.33 1.42
CA PRO A 25 15.30 -9.31 2.12
C PRO A 25 15.43 -7.97 1.40
N SER A 26 14.37 -7.17 1.40
CA SER A 26 14.34 -5.83 0.79
C SER A 26 15.55 -5.00 1.25
N GLY A 27 16.19 -4.29 0.34
CA GLY A 27 17.42 -3.53 0.56
C GLY A 27 18.73 -4.33 0.49
N HIS A 28 18.70 -5.68 0.38
CA HIS A 28 19.87 -6.56 0.32
C HIS A 28 19.70 -7.62 -0.78
N LEU A 29 19.75 -7.19 -2.04
CA LEU A 29 19.34 -7.99 -3.20
C LEU A 29 20.51 -8.61 -3.98
N GLU A 30 21.77 -8.35 -3.63
CA GLU A 30 22.94 -8.76 -4.41
C GLU A 30 22.99 -10.28 -4.61
N LYS A 31 22.57 -11.06 -3.59
CA LYS A 31 22.57 -12.52 -3.66
C LYS A 31 21.53 -13.05 -4.63
N ILE A 32 20.30 -12.53 -4.60
CA ILE A 32 19.24 -12.96 -5.49
C ILE A 32 19.48 -12.49 -6.93
N GLN A 33 20.00 -11.28 -7.13
CA GLN A 33 20.35 -10.75 -8.44
C GLN A 33 21.41 -11.63 -9.11
N ALA A 34 22.50 -11.94 -8.39
CA ALA A 34 23.54 -12.83 -8.88
C ALA A 34 22.99 -14.23 -9.20
N TYR A 35 22.16 -14.78 -8.30
CA TYR A 35 21.52 -16.09 -8.50
C TYR A 35 20.66 -16.13 -9.76
N LEU A 36 19.81 -15.12 -10.00
CA LEU A 36 18.92 -15.08 -11.16
C LEU A 36 19.70 -14.97 -12.48
N LEU A 37 20.78 -14.20 -12.51
CA LEU A 37 21.65 -14.09 -13.68
C LEU A 37 22.40 -15.40 -13.97
N ASP A 38 22.95 -16.06 -12.95
CA ASP A 38 23.62 -17.34 -13.09
C ASP A 38 22.64 -18.44 -13.51
N TRP A 39 21.45 -18.49 -12.91
CA TRP A 39 20.38 -19.40 -13.30
C TRP A 39 19.98 -19.21 -14.77
N ALA A 40 19.77 -17.96 -15.21
CA ALA A 40 19.40 -17.67 -16.61
C ALA A 40 20.48 -18.17 -17.58
N LYS A 41 21.75 -17.96 -17.25
CA LYS A 41 22.90 -18.45 -18.03
C LYS A 41 22.90 -19.98 -18.11
N GLU A 42 22.65 -20.69 -17.01
CA GLU A 42 22.58 -22.15 -16.97
C GLU A 42 21.37 -22.70 -17.77
N ALA A 43 20.22 -21.99 -17.72
CA ALA A 43 19.03 -22.33 -18.48
C ALA A 43 19.12 -21.97 -19.97
N GLY A 44 20.16 -21.21 -20.38
CA GLY A 44 20.32 -20.71 -21.74
C GLY A 44 19.33 -19.59 -22.11
N VAL A 45 18.91 -18.80 -21.12
CA VAL A 45 18.00 -17.66 -21.25
C VAL A 45 18.82 -16.37 -21.32
N GLU A 46 18.49 -15.49 -22.27
CA GLU A 46 19.08 -14.16 -22.31
C GLU A 46 18.59 -13.36 -21.09
N ALA A 47 19.51 -12.81 -20.30
CA ALA A 47 19.19 -12.01 -19.12
C ALA A 47 20.26 -10.93 -18.89
N PHE A 48 19.81 -9.81 -18.34
CA PHE A 48 20.70 -8.74 -17.88
C PHE A 48 20.09 -8.01 -16.69
N GLN A 49 20.94 -7.32 -15.93
CA GLN A 49 20.53 -6.42 -14.87
C GLN A 49 20.51 -4.99 -15.40
N ASP A 50 19.43 -4.26 -15.17
CA ASP A 50 19.33 -2.85 -15.52
C ASP A 50 19.99 -1.93 -14.47
N ALA A 51 19.96 -0.61 -14.73
CA ALA A 51 20.58 0.38 -13.86
C ALA A 51 19.85 0.52 -12.49
N ALA A 52 18.59 0.08 -12.39
CA ALA A 52 17.81 0.09 -11.17
C ALA A 52 17.94 -1.19 -10.34
N GLY A 53 18.68 -2.17 -10.88
CA GLY A 53 18.86 -3.47 -10.22
C GLY A 53 17.81 -4.52 -10.60
N ASN A 54 16.89 -4.21 -11.50
CA ASN A 54 15.94 -5.19 -12.02
C ASN A 54 16.64 -6.24 -12.88
N ILE A 55 16.09 -7.44 -12.93
CA ILE A 55 16.54 -8.47 -13.87
C ILE A 55 15.52 -8.56 -15.00
N VAL A 56 16.00 -8.34 -16.22
CA VAL A 56 15.21 -8.49 -17.45
C VAL A 56 15.66 -9.76 -18.17
N MET A 57 14.72 -10.64 -18.46
CA MET A 57 14.94 -11.89 -19.20
C MET A 57 14.21 -11.85 -20.55
N ARG A 58 14.74 -12.50 -21.57
CA ARG A 58 14.11 -12.55 -22.90
C ARG A 58 14.06 -13.95 -23.46
N LYS A 59 12.91 -14.30 -24.01
CA LYS A 59 12.68 -15.56 -24.68
C LYS A 59 12.03 -15.31 -26.04
N PRO A 60 12.68 -15.70 -27.16
CA PRO A 60 12.10 -15.54 -28.49
C PRO A 60 10.84 -16.42 -28.64
N ALA A 61 9.96 -16.01 -29.55
CA ALA A 61 8.74 -16.76 -29.84
C ALA A 61 9.06 -18.21 -30.29
N THR A 62 8.18 -19.12 -29.95
CA THR A 62 8.21 -20.49 -30.50
C THR A 62 7.86 -20.49 -32.00
N PRO A 63 8.36 -21.46 -32.77
CA PRO A 63 8.11 -21.50 -34.22
C PRO A 63 6.61 -21.41 -34.56
N GLY A 64 6.28 -20.45 -35.43
CA GLY A 64 4.90 -20.15 -35.84
C GLY A 64 4.13 -19.16 -34.98
N MET A 65 4.78 -18.64 -33.93
CA MET A 65 4.17 -17.64 -32.99
C MET A 65 4.87 -16.27 -33.08
N GLU A 66 5.72 -16.02 -34.06
CA GLU A 66 6.56 -14.82 -34.18
C GLU A 66 5.76 -13.53 -34.38
N ASN A 67 4.54 -13.65 -34.96
CA ASN A 67 3.64 -12.54 -35.21
C ASN A 67 2.67 -12.25 -34.06
N ARG A 68 2.84 -12.90 -32.90
CA ARG A 68 2.01 -12.65 -31.73
C ARG A 68 2.48 -11.40 -30.97
N LYS A 69 1.56 -10.77 -30.23
CA LYS A 69 1.90 -9.69 -29.30
C LYS A 69 2.96 -10.18 -28.30
N GLY A 70 3.89 -9.33 -27.94
CA GLY A 70 4.90 -9.62 -26.90
C GLY A 70 4.28 -9.56 -25.51
N VAL A 71 4.64 -10.51 -24.65
CA VAL A 71 4.15 -10.57 -23.26
C VAL A 71 5.31 -10.31 -22.31
N ILE A 72 5.08 -9.40 -21.36
CA ILE A 72 5.97 -9.17 -20.22
C ILE A 72 5.31 -9.85 -19.01
N LEU A 73 6.03 -10.79 -18.39
CA LEU A 73 5.68 -11.35 -17.08
C LEU A 73 6.44 -10.55 -16.03
N GLN A 74 5.74 -10.02 -15.03
CA GLN A 74 6.36 -9.16 -14.03
C GLN A 74 6.08 -9.67 -12.61
N ALA A 75 7.12 -9.63 -11.77
CA ALA A 75 7.14 -10.02 -10.36
C ALA A 75 8.26 -9.27 -9.65
N HIS A 76 8.25 -9.16 -8.30
CA HIS A 76 9.38 -8.59 -7.57
C HIS A 76 10.25 -9.65 -6.89
N MET A 77 11.57 -9.36 -6.77
CA MET A 77 12.52 -10.34 -6.25
C MET A 77 12.72 -10.28 -4.74
N ASP A 78 12.44 -9.15 -4.12
CA ASP A 78 12.61 -8.95 -2.68
C ASP A 78 11.48 -9.59 -1.85
N MET A 79 11.64 -9.58 -0.56
CA MET A 79 10.61 -10.00 0.40
C MET A 79 10.74 -9.23 1.71
N VAL A 80 9.62 -8.98 2.39
CA VAL A 80 9.60 -8.38 3.72
C VAL A 80 10.24 -9.31 4.76
N PRO A 81 11.28 -8.87 5.50
CA PRO A 81 11.98 -9.70 6.48
C PRO A 81 11.31 -9.65 7.87
N GLN A 82 10.19 -10.36 8.05
CA GLN A 82 9.49 -10.45 9.34
C GLN A 82 9.62 -11.83 9.98
N LYS A 83 9.82 -11.86 11.29
CA LYS A 83 9.93 -13.10 12.06
C LYS A 83 9.22 -13.02 13.41
N ALA A 84 8.82 -14.17 13.93
CA ALA A 84 8.30 -14.28 15.28
C ALA A 84 9.37 -13.90 16.31
N PRO A 85 9.00 -13.32 17.48
CA PRO A 85 9.98 -12.85 18.48
C PRO A 85 10.98 -13.90 18.96
N GLU A 86 10.58 -15.17 18.96
CA GLU A 86 11.41 -16.30 19.36
C GLU A 86 12.30 -16.87 18.24
N SER A 87 12.22 -16.34 17.02
CA SER A 87 13.03 -16.77 15.89
C SER A 87 14.39 -16.06 15.89
N ASN A 88 15.46 -16.83 15.69
CA ASN A 88 16.83 -16.31 15.54
C ASN A 88 17.26 -16.22 14.07
N HIS A 89 16.32 -16.37 13.12
CA HIS A 89 16.60 -16.36 11.68
C HIS A 89 17.30 -15.06 11.26
N ASP A 90 18.34 -15.19 10.44
CA ASP A 90 19.05 -14.08 9.80
C ASP A 90 18.68 -14.01 8.33
N PHE A 91 17.81 -13.07 7.97
CA PHE A 91 17.32 -12.93 6.59
C PHE A 91 18.40 -12.60 5.55
N GLU A 92 19.55 -12.09 5.98
CA GLU A 92 20.63 -11.82 5.05
C GLU A 92 21.48 -13.06 4.75
N ASN A 93 21.46 -14.09 5.63
CA ASN A 93 22.38 -15.20 5.51
C ASN A 93 21.71 -16.58 5.54
N ASP A 94 20.56 -16.73 6.18
CA ASP A 94 19.90 -18.02 6.33
C ASP A 94 18.86 -18.28 5.23
N PRO A 95 18.74 -19.50 4.71
CA PRO A 95 17.65 -19.90 3.83
C PRO A 95 16.31 -19.97 4.58
N ILE A 96 15.21 -19.73 3.91
CA ILE A 96 13.87 -19.91 4.46
C ILE A 96 13.55 -21.39 4.63
N GLU A 97 13.26 -21.80 5.86
CA GLU A 97 12.81 -23.17 6.17
C GLU A 97 11.33 -23.33 5.87
N THR A 98 10.99 -24.06 4.80
CA THR A 98 9.62 -24.25 4.35
C THR A 98 8.94 -25.45 5.03
N ILE A 99 7.64 -25.34 5.29
CA ILE A 99 6.81 -26.36 5.94
C ILE A 99 5.53 -26.53 5.12
N ILE A 100 5.21 -27.80 4.77
CA ILE A 100 3.90 -28.15 4.20
C ILE A 100 2.94 -28.42 5.36
N ASP A 101 1.83 -27.69 5.40
CA ASP A 101 0.80 -27.73 6.43
C ASP A 101 -0.60 -27.87 5.78
N GLY A 102 -1.03 -29.11 5.53
CA GLY A 102 -2.25 -29.38 4.80
C GLY A 102 -2.20 -28.86 3.35
N ASP A 103 -3.10 -27.96 2.99
CA ASP A 103 -3.14 -27.31 1.67
C ASP A 103 -2.28 -26.04 1.60
N TRP A 104 -1.38 -25.83 2.57
CA TRP A 104 -0.56 -24.63 2.67
C TRP A 104 0.94 -24.93 2.72
N VAL A 105 1.72 -24.06 2.10
CA VAL A 105 3.15 -23.92 2.37
C VAL A 105 3.34 -22.67 3.22
N ARG A 106 4.09 -22.77 4.30
CA ARG A 106 4.48 -21.68 5.19
C ARG A 106 5.95 -21.77 5.57
N ALA A 107 6.50 -20.75 6.16
CA ALA A 107 7.85 -20.79 6.74
C ALA A 107 7.85 -21.14 8.24
N ASN A 108 9.02 -21.50 8.77
CA ASN A 108 9.21 -21.76 10.19
C ASN A 108 9.45 -20.44 10.96
N LYS A 109 8.36 -19.81 11.40
CA LYS A 109 8.42 -18.57 12.21
C LYS A 109 9.04 -17.35 11.52
N THR A 110 8.98 -17.31 10.19
CA THR A 110 9.40 -16.17 9.38
C THR A 110 8.37 -15.92 8.29
N THR A 111 8.45 -14.80 7.59
CA THR A 111 7.85 -14.62 6.27
C THR A 111 8.33 -15.75 5.36
N LEU A 112 7.48 -16.19 4.43
CA LEU A 112 7.77 -17.23 3.47
C LEU A 112 8.45 -16.65 2.21
N GLY A 113 8.09 -15.42 1.85
CA GLY A 113 8.47 -14.77 0.61
C GLY A 113 7.76 -15.37 -0.61
N SER A 114 6.55 -15.89 -0.43
CA SER A 114 5.68 -16.25 -1.56
C SER A 114 5.17 -15.03 -2.31
N ASP A 115 5.08 -13.93 -1.64
CA ASP A 115 4.97 -12.56 -2.11
C ASP A 115 6.39 -12.02 -2.40
N ASP A 116 6.82 -11.77 -3.65
CA ASP A 116 6.24 -12.33 -4.89
C ASP A 116 7.15 -13.41 -5.49
N GLY A 117 7.76 -14.21 -4.61
CA GLY A 117 8.64 -15.33 -5.02
C GLY A 117 7.93 -16.39 -5.87
N LEU A 118 6.60 -16.54 -5.77
CA LEU A 118 5.85 -17.43 -6.65
C LEU A 118 5.69 -16.84 -8.06
N GLY A 119 5.54 -15.53 -8.19
CA GLY A 119 5.61 -14.85 -9.48
C GLY A 119 6.97 -15.02 -10.13
N VAL A 120 8.06 -14.77 -9.38
CA VAL A 120 9.44 -15.02 -9.87
C VAL A 120 9.64 -16.48 -10.29
N ALA A 121 9.19 -17.46 -9.49
CA ALA A 121 9.28 -18.88 -9.82
C ALA A 121 8.49 -19.23 -11.09
N THR A 122 7.36 -18.56 -11.33
CA THR A 122 6.53 -18.71 -12.53
C THR A 122 7.26 -18.14 -13.75
N ILE A 123 7.88 -16.96 -13.64
CA ILE A 123 8.72 -16.40 -14.69
C ILE A 123 9.84 -17.38 -15.04
N MET A 124 10.56 -17.90 -14.05
CA MET A 124 11.62 -18.90 -14.26
C MET A 124 11.08 -20.15 -14.96
N ALA A 125 9.92 -20.67 -14.55
CA ALA A 125 9.29 -21.85 -15.16
C ALA A 125 8.93 -21.61 -16.64
N VAL A 126 8.41 -20.43 -16.99
CA VAL A 126 8.13 -20.06 -18.38
C VAL A 126 9.43 -19.93 -19.19
N MET A 127 10.45 -19.29 -18.63
CA MET A 127 11.72 -19.05 -19.32
C MET A 127 12.49 -20.35 -19.62
N GLU A 128 12.50 -21.33 -18.71
CA GLU A 128 13.18 -22.61 -18.93
C GLU A 128 12.38 -23.63 -19.76
N ALA A 129 11.04 -23.45 -19.86
CA ALA A 129 10.16 -24.42 -20.55
C ALA A 129 10.53 -24.56 -22.04
N LYS A 130 10.52 -25.80 -22.53
CA LYS A 130 10.84 -26.14 -23.95
C LYS A 130 9.63 -26.61 -24.74
N ASP A 131 8.53 -26.85 -24.06
CA ASP A 131 7.29 -27.44 -24.59
C ASP A 131 6.09 -26.48 -24.59
N LEU A 132 6.27 -25.26 -24.10
CA LEU A 132 5.24 -24.21 -24.15
C LEU A 132 5.23 -23.54 -25.53
N GLN A 133 4.03 -23.28 -26.05
CA GLN A 133 3.84 -22.42 -27.21
C GLN A 133 3.58 -20.97 -26.73
N HIS A 134 4.33 -20.03 -27.28
CA HIS A 134 4.22 -18.60 -26.89
C HIS A 134 4.78 -17.67 -27.96
N GLY A 135 4.27 -16.46 -28.02
CA GLY A 135 4.89 -15.34 -28.72
C GLY A 135 6.22 -14.91 -28.06
N PRO A 136 6.80 -13.76 -28.41
CA PRO A 136 7.92 -13.21 -27.67
C PRO A 136 7.54 -13.00 -26.20
N VAL A 137 8.40 -13.45 -25.25
CA VAL A 137 8.16 -13.28 -23.81
C VAL A 137 9.36 -12.57 -23.18
N GLU A 138 9.06 -11.59 -22.34
CA GLU A 138 10.02 -10.94 -21.45
C GLU A 138 9.65 -11.26 -20.01
N GLY A 139 10.64 -11.46 -19.14
CA GLY A 139 10.47 -11.53 -17.70
C GLY A 139 11.08 -10.28 -17.08
N LEU A 140 10.29 -9.48 -16.39
CA LEU A 140 10.74 -8.33 -15.61
C LEU A 140 10.64 -8.69 -14.13
N ILE A 141 11.78 -8.87 -13.47
CA ILE A 141 11.86 -9.15 -12.05
C ILE A 141 12.40 -7.90 -11.37
N THR A 142 11.53 -7.17 -10.69
CA THR A 142 11.82 -5.86 -10.10
C THR A 142 12.52 -5.96 -8.75
N ALA A 143 13.25 -4.90 -8.40
CA ALA A 143 14.02 -4.76 -7.17
C ALA A 143 13.29 -3.85 -6.18
N ASP A 144 13.34 -4.20 -4.88
CA ASP A 144 12.89 -3.35 -3.75
C ASP A 144 11.47 -2.78 -3.94
N GLU A 145 10.52 -3.65 -4.30
CA GLU A 145 9.10 -3.30 -4.35
C GLU A 145 8.60 -2.87 -2.98
N GLU A 146 8.84 -3.69 -1.98
CA GLU A 146 8.31 -3.63 -0.62
C GLU A 146 8.75 -2.40 0.19
N THR A 147 9.82 -1.74 -0.23
CA THR A 147 10.36 -0.54 0.43
C THR A 147 10.05 0.76 -0.32
N GLY A 148 9.40 0.65 -1.50
CA GLY A 148 8.99 1.84 -2.25
C GLY A 148 9.01 1.70 -3.77
N MET A 149 8.90 0.48 -4.29
CA MET A 149 8.84 0.18 -5.73
C MET A 149 10.03 0.79 -6.49
N PHE A 150 11.23 0.72 -5.88
CA PHE A 150 12.42 1.40 -6.42
C PHE A 150 12.82 0.87 -7.78
N GLY A 151 12.71 -0.44 -7.99
CA GLY A 151 13.00 -1.08 -9.28
C GLY A 151 12.08 -0.58 -10.39
N ALA A 152 10.78 -0.56 -10.18
CA ALA A 152 9.82 -0.05 -11.16
C ALA A 152 10.01 1.46 -11.41
N ASN A 153 10.27 2.23 -10.35
CA ASN A 153 10.56 3.67 -10.47
C ASN A 153 11.85 3.94 -11.25
N GLY A 154 12.86 3.11 -11.09
CA GLY A 154 14.15 3.22 -11.77
C GLY A 154 14.21 2.57 -13.16
N LEU A 155 13.19 1.77 -13.56
CA LEU A 155 13.15 1.07 -14.85
C LEU A 155 13.32 2.06 -16.01
N PRO A 156 14.33 1.89 -16.88
CA PRO A 156 14.55 2.76 -18.03
C PRO A 156 13.44 2.63 -19.08
N GLU A 157 13.13 3.72 -19.78
CA GLU A 157 12.24 3.67 -20.94
C GLU A 157 12.93 2.96 -22.12
N GLY A 158 12.17 2.15 -22.87
CA GLY A 158 12.65 1.47 -24.06
C GLY A 158 13.39 0.15 -23.81
N GLU A 159 13.51 -0.31 -22.58
CA GLU A 159 14.08 -1.63 -22.28
C GLU A 159 13.11 -2.78 -22.57
N LEU A 160 11.82 -2.56 -22.35
CA LEU A 160 10.78 -3.56 -22.61
C LEU A 160 10.19 -3.38 -24.02
N ASN A 161 9.91 -4.51 -24.68
CA ASN A 161 9.39 -4.55 -26.05
C ASN A 161 7.99 -5.18 -26.15
N GLY A 162 7.44 -5.67 -25.04
CA GLY A 162 6.13 -6.31 -24.98
C GLY A 162 4.98 -5.36 -25.26
N ASP A 163 3.84 -5.93 -25.63
CA ASP A 163 2.58 -5.24 -25.85
C ASP A 163 1.59 -5.43 -24.68
N ILE A 164 1.80 -6.50 -23.89
CA ILE A 164 0.96 -6.93 -22.77
C ILE A 164 1.83 -7.15 -21.55
N LEU A 165 1.37 -6.67 -20.39
CA LEU A 165 2.03 -6.95 -19.12
C LEU A 165 1.10 -7.78 -18.21
N LEU A 166 1.58 -8.95 -17.81
CA LEU A 166 0.97 -9.83 -16.81
C LEU A 166 1.77 -9.69 -15.51
N ASN A 167 1.27 -8.93 -14.58
CA ASN A 167 1.83 -8.85 -13.23
C ASN A 167 1.32 -10.05 -12.41
N LEU A 168 2.18 -10.66 -11.60
CA LEU A 168 1.91 -11.93 -10.92
C LEU A 168 1.76 -11.78 -9.40
N ASP A 169 1.60 -10.56 -8.95
CA ASP A 169 1.66 -10.13 -7.56
C ASP A 169 0.29 -10.01 -6.85
N THR A 170 -0.80 -10.41 -7.49
CA THR A 170 -2.12 -10.46 -6.85
C THR A 170 -2.25 -11.71 -5.99
N GLU A 171 -2.73 -11.56 -4.76
CA GLU A 171 -2.68 -12.55 -3.69
C GLU A 171 -3.95 -13.43 -3.56
N VAL A 172 -4.92 -13.31 -4.45
CA VAL A 172 -6.18 -14.07 -4.38
C VAL A 172 -6.47 -14.74 -5.72
N TRP A 173 -6.40 -16.06 -5.76
CA TRP A 173 -6.71 -16.82 -6.96
C TRP A 173 -8.17 -16.63 -7.43
N GLY A 174 -8.30 -16.16 -8.66
CA GLY A 174 -9.59 -15.86 -9.28
C GLY A 174 -10.01 -14.39 -9.19
N GLU A 175 -9.20 -13.56 -8.56
CA GLU A 175 -9.28 -12.11 -8.68
C GLU A 175 -8.32 -11.60 -9.75
N PHE A 176 -8.80 -10.63 -10.53
CA PHE A 176 -8.10 -10.01 -11.64
C PHE A 176 -8.10 -8.51 -11.46
N VAL A 177 -6.95 -7.96 -11.12
CA VAL A 177 -6.78 -6.55 -10.85
C VAL A 177 -6.45 -5.82 -12.15
N ILE A 178 -7.21 -4.76 -12.42
CA ILE A 178 -7.10 -3.93 -13.64
C ILE A 178 -6.91 -2.45 -13.35
N GLY A 179 -6.60 -2.10 -12.11
CA GLY A 179 -6.40 -0.72 -11.70
C GLY A 179 -5.81 -0.61 -10.31
N SER A 180 -5.06 0.45 -10.07
CA SER A 180 -4.48 0.76 -8.77
C SER A 180 -4.41 2.27 -8.53
N ALA A 181 -4.40 2.70 -7.27
CA ALA A 181 -4.27 4.11 -6.97
C ALA A 181 -2.80 4.56 -6.99
N GLY A 182 -2.55 5.68 -7.64
CA GLY A 182 -1.36 6.49 -7.39
C GLY A 182 -1.47 7.24 -6.08
N GLY A 183 -0.37 7.82 -5.63
CA GLY A 183 -0.30 8.59 -4.41
C GLY A 183 0.44 9.91 -4.57
N ILE A 184 0.22 10.83 -3.63
CA ILE A 184 0.99 12.05 -3.48
C ILE A 184 0.97 12.49 -2.02
N ASP A 185 2.14 12.76 -1.50
CA ASP A 185 2.34 13.32 -0.16
C ASP A 185 2.15 14.83 -0.17
N ILE A 186 1.34 15.33 0.74
CA ILE A 186 1.08 16.75 0.95
C ILE A 186 1.56 17.10 2.35
N THR A 187 2.46 18.07 2.46
CA THR A 187 2.99 18.54 3.74
C THR A 187 2.75 20.04 3.85
N ALA A 188 1.90 20.42 4.80
CA ALA A 188 1.68 21.83 5.16
C ALA A 188 2.48 22.17 6.41
N THR A 189 3.25 23.27 6.37
CA THR A 189 4.11 23.71 7.48
C THR A 189 3.92 25.19 7.77
N LEU A 190 4.07 25.54 9.05
CA LEU A 190 4.08 26.92 9.51
C LEU A 190 5.07 27.08 10.67
N ASP A 191 5.94 28.05 10.58
CA ASP A 191 6.73 28.54 11.72
C ASP A 191 6.04 29.75 12.30
N TYR A 192 5.86 29.82 13.62
CA TYR A 192 5.21 30.93 14.30
C TYR A 192 5.93 31.25 15.61
N LYS A 193 5.70 32.44 16.12
CA LYS A 193 6.20 32.83 17.44
C LYS A 193 5.12 32.59 18.48
N GLU A 194 5.39 31.73 19.45
CA GLU A 194 4.50 31.48 20.58
C GLU A 194 4.27 32.72 21.44
N VAL A 195 3.16 32.74 22.15
CA VAL A 195 2.81 33.75 23.17
C VAL A 195 2.94 33.13 24.56
N GLU A 196 3.16 33.97 25.59
CA GLU A 196 3.19 33.52 26.97
C GLU A 196 1.77 33.02 27.37
N THR A 197 1.70 31.90 28.04
CA THR A 197 0.46 31.37 28.64
C THR A 197 0.07 32.23 29.84
N ASP A 198 -1.23 32.43 30.06
CA ASP A 198 -1.72 33.11 31.27
C ASP A 198 -1.36 32.23 32.48
N LYS A 199 -0.74 32.88 33.50
CA LYS A 199 -0.28 32.20 34.73
C LYS A 199 -1.44 31.70 35.60
N GLU A 200 -2.63 32.26 35.40
CA GLU A 200 -3.82 31.86 36.14
C GLU A 200 -4.53 30.69 35.48
N ASP A 201 -4.20 30.33 34.23
CA ASP A 201 -4.79 29.20 33.53
C ASP A 201 -4.30 27.86 34.09
N ALA A 202 -5.15 26.84 33.96
CA ALA A 202 -4.80 25.44 34.09
C ALA A 202 -4.41 24.87 32.74
N ALA A 203 -3.66 23.79 32.74
CA ALA A 203 -3.37 23.02 31.52
C ALA A 203 -3.90 21.58 31.65
N VAL A 204 -4.59 21.15 30.63
CA VAL A 204 -5.19 19.82 30.54
C VAL A 204 -4.74 19.17 29.24
N LYS A 205 -4.21 17.96 29.37
CA LYS A 205 -3.95 17.09 28.22
C LYS A 205 -5.20 16.26 27.96
N VAL A 206 -5.70 16.31 26.73
CA VAL A 206 -6.84 15.52 26.27
C VAL A 206 -6.33 14.46 25.30
N THR A 207 -6.68 13.22 25.51
CA THR A 207 -6.23 12.07 24.72
C THR A 207 -7.41 11.27 24.18
N LEU A 208 -7.48 11.09 22.86
CA LEU A 208 -8.34 10.13 22.19
C LEU A 208 -7.49 8.98 21.68
N LYS A 209 -7.83 7.73 22.02
CA LYS A 209 -7.14 6.52 21.56
C LYS A 209 -8.08 5.31 21.52
N GLY A 210 -7.57 4.19 20.99
CA GLY A 210 -8.33 2.93 20.93
C GLY A 210 -9.21 2.79 19.69
N LEU A 211 -9.11 3.71 18.72
CA LEU A 211 -9.71 3.55 17.40
C LEU A 211 -8.99 2.45 16.61
N LYS A 212 -9.69 1.83 15.64
CA LYS A 212 -9.11 0.75 14.83
C LYS A 212 -7.90 1.18 14.00
N GLY A 213 -7.93 2.40 13.46
CA GLY A 213 -6.98 2.80 12.45
C GLY A 213 -7.14 1.98 11.16
N GLY A 214 -6.03 1.71 10.47
CA GLY A 214 -6.01 0.87 9.28
C GLY A 214 -5.27 1.49 8.11
N HIS A 215 -5.23 0.77 6.99
CA HIS A 215 -4.55 1.23 5.78
C HIS A 215 -5.35 2.33 5.07
N SER A 216 -4.72 3.50 4.83
CA SER A 216 -5.36 4.68 4.26
C SER A 216 -5.80 4.54 2.79
N GLY A 217 -5.61 3.40 2.18
CA GLY A 217 -6.09 3.05 0.85
C GLY A 217 -7.16 1.98 0.92
N ILE A 218 -6.77 0.75 1.20
CA ILE A 218 -7.64 -0.45 1.13
C ILE A 218 -8.85 -0.33 2.07
N GLU A 219 -8.69 0.29 3.24
CA GLU A 219 -9.71 0.38 4.28
C GLU A 219 -10.34 1.78 4.41
N ILE A 220 -10.02 2.72 3.51
CA ILE A 220 -10.48 4.12 3.59
C ILE A 220 -12.00 4.26 3.43
N ASN A 221 -12.64 3.32 2.74
CA ASN A 221 -14.09 3.29 2.51
C ASN A 221 -14.87 2.50 3.57
N GLU A 222 -14.22 2.00 4.59
CA GLU A 222 -14.90 1.30 5.69
C GLU A 222 -15.56 2.25 6.70
N GLY A 223 -15.36 3.55 6.54
CA GLY A 223 -15.95 4.57 7.42
C GLY A 223 -15.33 4.63 8.81
N ARG A 224 -14.08 4.13 8.96
CA ARG A 224 -13.36 4.17 10.25
C ARG A 224 -13.10 5.59 10.71
N ALA A 225 -13.09 5.78 12.03
CA ALA A 225 -12.81 7.07 12.64
C ALA A 225 -11.36 7.51 12.43
N ASN A 226 -11.17 8.76 12.01
CA ASN A 226 -9.87 9.44 12.01
C ASN A 226 -9.72 10.25 13.29
N ALA A 227 -8.77 9.88 14.17
CA ALA A 227 -8.58 10.51 15.47
C ALA A 227 -8.32 12.03 15.35
N ASN A 228 -7.64 12.49 14.29
CA ASN A 228 -7.40 13.92 14.07
C ASN A 228 -8.70 14.66 13.73
N LYS A 229 -9.60 14.04 12.95
CA LYS A 229 -10.90 14.63 12.61
C LYS A 229 -11.87 14.63 13.78
N CYS A 230 -11.83 13.61 14.63
CA CYS A 230 -12.59 13.63 15.89
C CYS A 230 -12.05 14.70 16.85
N MET A 231 -10.73 14.76 17.02
CA MET A 231 -10.08 15.70 17.93
C MET A 231 -10.30 17.16 17.50
N VAL A 232 -10.28 17.50 16.21
CA VAL A 232 -10.48 18.89 15.78
C VAL A 232 -11.89 19.40 16.08
N ARG A 233 -12.89 18.51 15.99
CA ARG A 233 -14.29 18.85 16.33
C ARG A 233 -14.39 19.24 17.80
N PHE A 234 -13.83 18.43 18.68
CA PHE A 234 -13.74 18.69 20.11
C PHE A 234 -12.96 19.99 20.42
N VAL A 235 -11.74 20.14 19.85
CA VAL A 235 -10.89 21.33 20.12
C VAL A 235 -11.60 22.62 19.71
N ARG A 236 -12.29 22.61 18.57
CA ARG A 236 -13.05 23.77 18.10
C ARG A 236 -14.14 24.19 19.09
N GLU A 237 -14.86 23.22 19.64
CA GLU A 237 -15.90 23.49 20.65
C GLU A 237 -15.29 23.98 21.97
N ALA A 238 -14.22 23.35 22.45
CA ALA A 238 -13.51 23.78 23.66
C ALA A 238 -12.99 25.24 23.57
N ILE A 239 -12.48 25.62 22.39
CA ILE A 239 -12.07 27.01 22.13
C ILE A 239 -13.27 27.97 22.21
N SER A 240 -14.39 27.58 21.56
CA SER A 240 -15.59 28.44 21.46
C SER A 240 -16.34 28.60 22.79
N GLU A 241 -16.45 27.52 23.57
CA GLU A 241 -17.34 27.47 24.73
C GLU A 241 -16.61 27.65 26.07
N LEU A 242 -15.29 27.36 26.11
CA LEU A 242 -14.53 27.29 27.37
C LEU A 242 -13.31 28.22 27.38
N ASP A 243 -13.18 29.10 26.40
CA ASP A 243 -12.01 29.97 26.22
C ASP A 243 -10.69 29.18 26.21
N ALA A 244 -10.71 27.95 25.72
CA ALA A 244 -9.53 27.10 25.68
C ALA A 244 -8.52 27.59 24.62
N ARG A 245 -7.24 27.40 24.93
CA ARG A 245 -6.14 27.74 24.04
C ARG A 245 -5.30 26.51 23.73
N LEU A 246 -4.81 26.40 22.49
CA LEU A 246 -3.99 25.30 22.07
C LEU A 246 -2.51 25.54 22.42
N ALA A 247 -1.92 24.66 23.23
CA ALA A 247 -0.50 24.68 23.51
C ALA A 247 0.25 23.67 22.61
N SER A 248 -0.31 22.46 22.40
CA SER A 248 0.28 21.48 21.49
C SER A 248 -0.74 20.48 20.96
N TRP A 249 -0.42 19.85 19.82
CA TRP A 249 -1.19 18.76 19.20
C TRP A 249 -0.25 17.73 18.63
N GLN A 250 -0.53 16.45 18.90
CA GLN A 250 0.12 15.30 18.28
C GLN A 250 -0.95 14.28 17.91
N GLY A 251 -1.04 13.91 16.62
CA GLY A 251 -1.99 12.91 16.15
C GLY A 251 -1.47 12.16 14.94
N GLY A 252 -1.62 10.83 14.98
CA GLY A 252 -1.10 9.94 13.97
C GLY A 252 0.43 9.85 13.94
N ASN A 253 0.96 8.88 13.20
CA ASN A 253 2.40 8.61 13.11
C ASN A 253 2.87 8.13 11.73
N MET A 254 1.95 7.72 10.85
CA MET A 254 2.26 7.21 9.51
C MET A 254 1.31 7.81 8.47
N ARG A 255 1.84 8.21 7.29
CA ARG A 255 1.03 8.81 6.22
C ARG A 255 0.02 7.85 5.63
N ASN A 256 0.39 6.58 5.50
CA ASN A 256 -0.43 5.53 4.91
C ASN A 256 -1.35 4.79 5.91
N ALA A 257 -1.45 5.29 7.14
CA ALA A 257 -2.34 4.75 8.16
C ALA A 257 -3.40 5.78 8.59
N ILE A 258 -4.64 5.34 8.77
CA ILE A 258 -5.70 6.12 9.38
C ILE A 258 -5.32 6.35 10.85
N PRO A 259 -5.26 7.59 11.36
CA PRO A 259 -4.87 7.86 12.73
C PRO A 259 -5.82 7.21 13.74
N PHE A 260 -5.28 6.37 14.59
CA PHE A 260 -6.05 5.67 15.65
C PHE A 260 -5.95 6.35 17.02
N GLN A 261 -5.13 7.41 17.12
CA GLN A 261 -4.99 8.21 18.34
C GLN A 261 -4.57 9.65 18.02
N ALA A 262 -5.00 10.57 18.89
CA ALA A 262 -4.59 11.97 18.90
C ALA A 262 -4.57 12.50 20.33
N GLN A 263 -3.72 13.46 20.62
CA GLN A 263 -3.63 14.15 21.88
C GLN A 263 -3.39 15.64 21.68
N VAL A 264 -3.99 16.45 22.54
CA VAL A 264 -3.80 17.90 22.60
C VAL A 264 -3.50 18.33 24.02
N VAL A 265 -2.73 19.41 24.18
CA VAL A 265 -2.62 20.13 25.44
C VAL A 265 -3.35 21.46 25.27
N LEU A 266 -4.35 21.68 26.10
CA LEU A 266 -5.14 22.91 26.15
C LEU A 266 -4.83 23.64 27.43
N THR A 267 -4.75 24.97 27.36
CA THR A 267 -4.75 25.89 28.50
C THR A 267 -6.11 26.57 28.56
N LEU A 268 -6.65 26.81 29.74
CA LEU A 268 -7.98 27.40 29.90
C LEU A 268 -8.14 27.96 31.33
N PRO A 269 -9.11 28.89 31.56
CA PRO A 269 -9.44 29.36 32.90
C PRO A 269 -9.72 28.17 33.84
N LYS A 270 -9.18 28.22 35.08
CA LYS A 270 -9.29 27.12 36.07
C LYS A 270 -10.74 26.72 36.38
N GLU A 271 -11.64 27.67 36.35
CA GLU A 271 -13.07 27.44 36.56
C GLU A 271 -13.74 26.61 35.45
N ASN A 272 -13.14 26.56 34.26
CA ASN A 272 -13.69 25.81 33.11
C ASN A 272 -13.16 24.37 33.01
N VAL A 273 -12.23 23.94 33.89
CA VAL A 273 -11.64 22.59 33.83
C VAL A 273 -12.72 21.50 34.07
N GLU A 274 -13.69 21.70 34.98
CA GLU A 274 -14.77 20.73 35.20
C GLU A 274 -15.65 20.63 33.95
N ALA A 275 -16.02 21.77 33.35
CA ALA A 275 -16.81 21.78 32.12
C ALA A 275 -16.06 21.11 30.93
N LEU A 276 -14.71 21.23 30.86
CA LEU A 276 -13.93 20.49 29.88
C LEU A 276 -13.97 18.97 30.08
N ASN A 277 -13.94 18.52 31.34
CA ASN A 277 -14.08 17.09 31.64
C ASN A 277 -15.44 16.55 31.23
N ASP A 278 -16.53 17.30 31.51
CA ASP A 278 -17.88 16.94 31.08
C ASP A 278 -17.96 16.89 29.53
N MET A 279 -17.44 17.90 28.85
CA MET A 279 -17.39 17.97 27.39
C MET A 279 -16.63 16.75 26.78
N VAL A 280 -15.53 16.31 27.38
CA VAL A 280 -14.78 15.14 26.94
C VAL A 280 -15.61 13.85 27.10
N ALA A 281 -16.41 13.75 28.19
CA ALA A 281 -17.32 12.61 28.39
C ALA A 281 -18.44 12.60 27.33
N ASP A 282 -19.07 13.75 27.07
CA ASP A 282 -20.08 13.89 26.03
C ASP A 282 -19.57 13.56 24.66
N TRP A 283 -18.39 14.06 24.28
CA TRP A 283 -17.74 13.75 23.01
C TRP A 283 -17.34 12.27 22.87
N LYS A 284 -16.97 11.60 23.98
CA LYS A 284 -16.75 10.16 23.95
C LYS A 284 -18.01 9.41 23.56
N ASP A 285 -19.14 9.76 24.16
CA ASP A 285 -20.43 9.13 23.87
C ASP A 285 -20.85 9.41 22.42
N GLU A 286 -20.68 10.66 21.93
CA GLU A 286 -20.95 11.00 20.52
C GLU A 286 -20.11 10.21 19.54
N ILE A 287 -18.80 10.08 19.77
CA ILE A 287 -17.89 9.29 18.92
C ILE A 287 -18.32 7.81 18.94
N CYS A 288 -18.65 7.26 20.10
CA CYS A 288 -19.11 5.89 20.23
C CYS A 288 -20.41 5.65 19.45
N ASP A 289 -21.36 6.59 19.49
CA ASP A 289 -22.61 6.50 18.75
C ASP A 289 -22.40 6.63 17.24
N GLU A 290 -21.60 7.61 16.79
CA GLU A 290 -21.31 7.88 15.37
C GLU A 290 -20.66 6.67 14.69
N PHE A 291 -19.72 6.03 15.37
CA PHE A 291 -18.94 4.92 14.81
C PHE A 291 -19.38 3.54 15.29
N ASN A 292 -20.57 3.44 15.87
CA ASN A 292 -21.15 2.16 16.30
C ASN A 292 -21.31 1.18 15.13
N GLY A 293 -20.81 -0.04 15.32
CA GLY A 293 -20.78 -1.08 14.27
C GLY A 293 -19.58 -0.98 13.30
N ILE A 294 -18.80 0.10 13.38
CA ILE A 294 -17.57 0.30 12.61
C ILE A 294 -16.36 0.13 13.53
N GLU A 295 -16.30 0.88 14.61
CA GLU A 295 -15.25 0.84 15.62
C GLU A 295 -15.52 -0.20 16.71
N ASN A 296 -14.47 -0.57 17.46
CA ASN A 296 -14.59 -1.34 18.70
C ASN A 296 -14.84 -0.35 19.84
N ILE A 297 -16.10 0.08 20.01
CA ILE A 297 -16.48 1.15 20.94
C ILE A 297 -16.01 0.91 22.38
N GLU A 298 -15.89 -0.37 22.81
CA GLU A 298 -15.38 -0.74 24.13
C GLU A 298 -13.90 -0.38 24.34
N ASN A 299 -13.12 -0.21 23.26
CA ASN A 299 -11.71 0.14 23.31
C ASN A 299 -11.48 1.65 23.23
N ILE A 300 -12.51 2.43 22.89
CA ILE A 300 -12.37 3.89 22.73
C ILE A 300 -12.21 4.54 24.10
N GLU A 301 -11.08 5.18 24.27
CA GLU A 301 -10.79 6.00 25.44
C GLU A 301 -10.66 7.47 25.01
N PHE A 302 -11.49 8.33 25.61
CA PHE A 302 -11.37 9.78 25.48
C PHE A 302 -11.36 10.36 26.89
N PHE A 303 -10.26 10.96 27.32
CA PHE A 303 -10.03 11.32 28.71
C PHE A 303 -9.07 12.50 28.84
N THR A 304 -9.09 13.10 30.04
CA THR A 304 -8.26 14.24 30.43
C THR A 304 -7.21 13.86 31.47
N GLU A 305 -6.09 14.57 31.45
CA GLU A 305 -5.04 14.52 32.47
C GLU A 305 -4.60 15.98 32.79
N ASN A 306 -4.60 16.37 34.08
CA ASN A 306 -3.99 17.64 34.46
C ASN A 306 -2.47 17.56 34.24
N VAL A 307 -1.92 18.55 33.59
CA VAL A 307 -0.48 18.67 33.31
C VAL A 307 0.08 19.98 33.82
N GLU A 308 1.38 20.09 33.87
CA GLU A 308 2.04 21.37 34.18
C GLU A 308 1.72 22.39 33.08
N THR A 309 1.32 23.60 33.50
CA THR A 309 0.99 24.66 32.54
C THR A 309 2.23 25.04 31.73
N PRO A 310 2.19 24.89 30.39
CA PRO A 310 3.31 25.23 29.54
C PRO A 310 3.60 26.76 29.60
N ALA A 311 4.84 27.14 29.47
CA ALA A 311 5.25 28.55 29.50
C ALA A 311 4.69 29.35 28.32
N THR A 312 4.41 28.68 27.22
CA THR A 312 3.97 29.30 25.96
C THR A 312 2.90 28.47 25.28
N GLU A 313 2.10 29.10 24.45
CA GLU A 313 1.00 28.51 23.69
C GLU A 313 0.93 29.12 22.27
N VAL A 314 0.08 28.53 21.43
CA VAL A 314 -0.16 29.01 20.05
C VAL A 314 -0.90 30.33 20.08
N PRO A 315 -0.47 31.37 19.34
CA PRO A 315 -1.23 32.63 19.25
C PRO A 315 -2.66 32.40 18.76
N ALA A 316 -3.65 33.15 19.31
CA ALA A 316 -5.07 32.94 19.01
C ALA A 316 -5.37 32.94 17.51
N GLU A 317 -4.92 33.93 16.78
CA GLU A 317 -5.16 34.00 15.32
C GLU A 317 -4.59 32.80 14.56
N ILE A 318 -3.41 32.32 14.96
CA ILE A 318 -2.79 31.12 14.35
C ILE A 318 -3.55 29.87 14.73
N GLN A 319 -3.95 29.74 16.00
CA GLN A 319 -4.79 28.65 16.49
C GLN A 319 -6.08 28.54 15.66
N ASP A 320 -6.81 29.66 15.54
CA ASP A 320 -8.11 29.68 14.85
C ASP A 320 -7.95 29.28 13.38
N ASN A 321 -6.93 29.83 12.70
CA ASN A 321 -6.62 29.48 11.31
C ASN A 321 -6.24 27.99 11.14
N LEU A 322 -5.41 27.44 12.05
CA LEU A 322 -5.00 26.04 12.01
C LEU A 322 -6.18 25.10 12.27
N VAL A 323 -6.98 25.40 13.31
CA VAL A 323 -8.15 24.59 13.68
C VAL A 323 -9.18 24.58 12.56
N ASP A 324 -9.47 25.75 11.97
CA ASP A 324 -10.41 25.86 10.85
C ASP A 324 -9.90 25.12 9.61
N ALA A 325 -8.60 25.21 9.28
CA ALA A 325 -8.02 24.47 8.15
C ALA A 325 -8.06 22.95 8.38
N ILE A 326 -7.71 22.46 9.56
CA ILE A 326 -7.77 21.03 9.94
C ILE A 326 -9.23 20.55 9.92
N TYR A 327 -10.18 21.35 10.38
CA TYR A 327 -11.60 21.04 10.35
C TYR A 327 -12.12 20.96 8.91
N ALA A 328 -11.78 21.94 8.06
CA ALA A 328 -12.29 22.07 6.69
C ALA A 328 -11.60 21.13 5.69
N CYS A 329 -10.34 20.72 5.93
CA CYS A 329 -9.64 19.86 4.98
C CYS A 329 -10.37 18.52 4.79
N HIS A 330 -10.35 18.03 3.56
CA HIS A 330 -10.99 16.75 3.23
C HIS A 330 -10.25 15.58 3.88
N ASP A 331 -11.00 14.57 4.30
CA ASP A 331 -10.50 13.27 4.80
C ASP A 331 -11.47 12.17 4.37
N GLY A 332 -10.95 10.99 4.03
CA GLY A 332 -11.76 9.87 3.54
C GLY A 332 -11.95 9.86 2.02
N VAL A 333 -13.05 9.25 1.56
CA VAL A 333 -13.37 9.08 0.15
C VAL A 333 -13.92 10.37 -0.47
N LEU A 334 -13.23 10.90 -1.48
CA LEU A 334 -13.72 12.03 -2.28
C LEU A 334 -14.59 11.56 -3.46
N ARG A 335 -14.21 10.45 -4.09
CA ARG A 335 -14.88 9.95 -5.30
C ARG A 335 -14.80 8.44 -5.42
N MET A 336 -15.93 7.83 -5.80
CA MET A 336 -15.99 6.43 -6.21
C MET A 336 -15.73 6.29 -7.72
N ALA A 337 -15.17 5.16 -8.14
CA ALA A 337 -14.87 4.89 -9.54
C ALA A 337 -16.16 4.70 -10.37
N PRO A 338 -16.45 5.54 -11.39
CA PRO A 338 -17.69 5.42 -12.15
C PRO A 338 -17.79 4.14 -12.98
N SER A 339 -16.64 3.59 -13.40
CA SER A 339 -16.55 2.38 -14.21
C SER A 339 -16.60 1.07 -13.40
N MET A 340 -16.41 1.16 -12.08
CA MET A 340 -16.34 0.00 -11.17
C MET A 340 -17.10 0.30 -9.88
N PRO A 341 -18.40 -0.01 -9.80
CA PRO A 341 -19.19 0.21 -8.58
C PRO A 341 -18.57 -0.45 -7.34
N GLY A 342 -18.52 0.28 -6.24
CA GLY A 342 -17.92 -0.21 -4.98
C GLY A 342 -16.42 0.08 -4.82
N ILE A 343 -15.72 0.48 -5.89
CA ILE A 343 -14.29 0.80 -5.84
C ILE A 343 -14.08 2.31 -5.62
N VAL A 344 -13.16 2.65 -4.73
CA VAL A 344 -12.72 4.03 -4.49
C VAL A 344 -11.81 4.48 -5.64
N GLU A 345 -12.10 5.65 -6.22
CA GLU A 345 -11.22 6.29 -7.19
C GLU A 345 -10.25 7.25 -6.51
N THR A 346 -10.76 8.12 -5.63
CA THR A 346 -9.98 9.23 -5.04
C THR A 346 -10.29 9.38 -3.56
N SER A 347 -9.25 9.49 -2.74
CA SER A 347 -9.35 9.69 -1.30
C SER A 347 -8.19 10.50 -0.74
N SER A 348 -8.34 10.99 0.49
CA SER A 348 -7.25 11.54 1.29
C SER A 348 -7.30 11.00 2.71
N ASN A 349 -6.15 11.00 3.36
CA ASN A 349 -5.98 10.66 4.77
C ASN A 349 -5.24 11.80 5.48
N LEU A 350 -5.92 12.48 6.39
CA LEU A 350 -5.31 13.45 7.31
C LEU A 350 -4.50 12.69 8.36
N ALA A 351 -3.28 12.36 7.99
CA ALA A 351 -2.49 11.33 8.66
C ALA A 351 -1.81 11.79 9.93
N ILE A 352 -1.07 12.91 9.85
CA ILE A 352 -0.22 13.37 10.96
C ILE A 352 -0.45 14.83 11.22
N ILE A 353 -0.63 15.19 12.50
CA ILE A 353 -0.65 16.57 12.98
C ILE A 353 0.40 16.71 14.08
N GLU A 354 1.27 17.68 13.94
CA GLU A 354 2.30 18.06 14.91
C GLU A 354 2.27 19.59 15.08
N ILE A 355 1.80 20.08 16.23
CA ILE A 355 1.73 21.53 16.54
C ILE A 355 2.34 21.74 17.92
N GLY A 356 3.15 22.77 18.08
CA GLY A 356 3.79 23.20 19.33
C GLY A 356 5.26 23.58 19.13
N GLY A 357 5.83 24.29 20.11
CA GLY A 357 7.23 24.75 20.05
C GLY A 357 7.49 25.73 18.90
N GLY A 358 6.50 26.54 18.53
CA GLY A 358 6.61 27.53 17.44
C GLY A 358 6.53 26.95 16.04
N LYS A 359 6.07 25.69 15.89
CA LYS A 359 5.93 24.99 14.59
C LYS A 359 4.61 24.26 14.47
N ALA A 360 4.09 24.24 13.26
CA ALA A 360 2.98 23.36 12.88
C ALA A 360 3.38 22.59 11.63
N ALA A 361 3.11 21.28 11.63
CA ALA A 361 3.26 20.40 10.47
C ALA A 361 2.04 19.49 10.35
N ILE A 362 1.43 19.49 9.17
CA ILE A 362 0.28 18.64 8.84
C ILE A 362 0.64 17.82 7.61
N LYS A 363 0.53 16.50 7.72
CA LYS A 363 0.94 15.57 6.66
C LYS A 363 -0.27 14.73 6.22
N ILE A 364 -0.53 14.77 4.92
CA ILE A 364 -1.68 14.12 4.28
C ILE A 364 -1.16 13.23 3.16
N LEU A 365 -1.82 12.11 2.93
CA LEU A 365 -1.64 11.29 1.75
C LEU A 365 -2.92 11.33 0.92
N ALA A 366 -2.83 11.82 -0.32
CA ALA A 366 -3.90 11.73 -1.29
C ALA A 366 -3.64 10.56 -2.25
N ARG A 367 -4.70 9.83 -2.60
CA ARG A 367 -4.66 8.69 -3.53
C ARG A 367 -5.70 8.86 -4.62
N SER A 368 -5.36 8.44 -5.85
CA SER A 368 -6.33 8.31 -6.94
C SER A 368 -5.80 7.38 -8.03
N SER A 369 -6.68 6.58 -8.63
CA SER A 369 -6.37 5.86 -9.86
C SER A 369 -6.32 6.79 -11.09
N HIS A 370 -6.84 8.03 -10.95
CA HIS A 370 -6.91 9.02 -12.01
C HIS A 370 -6.02 10.23 -11.70
N GLU A 371 -5.02 10.50 -12.53
CA GLU A 371 -4.01 11.55 -12.30
C GLU A 371 -4.61 12.95 -12.09
N TYR A 372 -5.62 13.32 -12.91
CA TYR A 372 -6.30 14.60 -12.76
C TYR A 372 -6.94 14.77 -11.39
N TYR A 373 -7.64 13.74 -10.87
CA TYR A 373 -8.31 13.82 -9.58
C TYR A 373 -7.33 13.74 -8.41
N LYS A 374 -6.20 13.05 -8.56
CA LYS A 374 -5.11 13.10 -7.58
C LYS A 374 -4.60 14.54 -7.40
N MET A 375 -4.29 15.20 -8.52
CA MET A 375 -3.81 16.59 -8.48
C MET A 375 -4.89 17.57 -8.07
N TYR A 376 -6.16 17.37 -8.49
CA TYR A 376 -7.27 18.19 -8.03
C TYR A 376 -7.41 18.14 -6.51
N LEU A 377 -7.38 16.97 -5.90
CA LEU A 377 -7.44 16.81 -4.44
C LEU A 377 -6.21 17.43 -3.75
N ALA A 378 -5.01 17.21 -4.30
CA ALA A 378 -3.79 17.80 -3.75
C ALA A 378 -3.84 19.33 -3.75
N THR A 379 -4.27 19.95 -4.85
CA THR A 379 -4.39 21.41 -4.94
C THR A 379 -5.56 21.97 -4.11
N MET A 380 -6.61 21.19 -3.88
CA MET A 380 -7.67 21.54 -2.94
C MET A 380 -7.12 21.64 -1.50
N MET A 381 -6.29 20.65 -1.09
CA MET A 381 -5.61 20.69 0.20
C MET A 381 -4.61 21.85 0.29
N GLU A 382 -3.83 22.08 -0.75
CA GLU A 382 -2.93 23.22 -0.82
C GLU A 382 -3.70 24.55 -0.61
N SER A 383 -4.83 24.71 -1.29
CA SER A 383 -5.67 25.90 -1.14
C SER A 383 -6.18 26.06 0.30
N CYS A 384 -6.62 24.96 0.93
CA CYS A 384 -7.11 24.94 2.30
C CYS A 384 -6.04 25.44 3.28
N PHE A 385 -4.83 24.88 3.23
CA PHE A 385 -3.76 25.23 4.16
C PHE A 385 -3.07 26.57 3.83
N ASN A 386 -3.02 26.97 2.56
CA ASN A 386 -2.56 28.31 2.17
C ASN A 386 -3.45 29.41 2.77
N MET A 387 -4.78 29.20 2.82
CA MET A 387 -5.70 30.16 3.48
C MET A 387 -5.40 30.30 4.98
N ALA A 388 -4.87 29.27 5.64
CA ALA A 388 -4.40 29.31 7.02
C ALA A 388 -2.95 29.87 7.16
N GLY A 389 -2.35 30.37 6.09
CA GLY A 389 -0.99 30.94 6.09
C GLY A 389 0.13 29.90 6.12
N MET A 390 -0.16 28.62 5.89
CA MET A 390 0.84 27.57 5.86
C MET A 390 1.52 27.50 4.48
N LYS A 391 2.78 27.03 4.45
CA LYS A 391 3.48 26.64 3.23
C LYS A 391 3.16 25.18 2.93
N VAL A 392 2.76 24.89 1.70
CA VAL A 392 2.45 23.51 1.27
C VAL A 392 3.47 23.00 0.27
N GLU A 393 3.94 21.78 0.47
CA GLU A 393 4.87 21.07 -0.42
C GLU A 393 4.30 19.69 -0.81
N PHE A 394 4.51 19.32 -2.08
CA PHE A 394 4.18 18.01 -2.62
C PHE A 394 5.43 17.17 -2.78
N SER A 395 5.35 15.86 -2.45
CA SER A 395 6.45 14.93 -2.59
C SER A 395 5.94 13.51 -2.80
N GLY A 396 6.84 12.56 -3.12
CA GLY A 396 6.50 11.14 -3.20
C GLY A 396 5.40 10.80 -4.21
N ALA A 397 5.23 11.60 -5.26
CA ALA A 397 4.18 11.38 -6.24
C ALA A 397 4.49 10.18 -7.14
N TYR A 398 3.53 9.29 -7.28
CA TYR A 398 3.54 8.22 -8.29
C TYR A 398 2.18 8.12 -8.98
N GLY A 399 2.19 7.61 -10.22
CA GLY A 399 1.01 7.52 -11.07
C GLY A 399 -0.01 6.49 -10.59
N GLY A 400 -1.27 6.65 -10.98
CA GLY A 400 -2.31 5.65 -10.83
C GLY A 400 -2.48 4.83 -12.10
N TRP A 401 -3.03 3.66 -11.95
CA TRP A 401 -3.49 2.80 -13.04
C TRP A 401 -5.02 2.86 -13.11
N ASN A 402 -5.53 3.65 -14.06
CA ASN A 402 -6.97 3.82 -14.21
C ASN A 402 -7.61 2.53 -14.74
N PRO A 403 -8.62 1.96 -14.07
CA PRO A 403 -9.25 0.73 -14.49
C PRO A 403 -9.82 0.80 -15.92
N ASN A 404 -9.47 -0.21 -16.75
CA ASN A 404 -10.04 -0.38 -18.08
C ASN A 404 -10.84 -1.70 -18.18
N PRO A 405 -12.15 -1.69 -17.89
CA PRO A 405 -12.99 -2.90 -18.00
C PRO A 405 -13.18 -3.42 -19.44
N LYS A 406 -12.67 -2.69 -20.45
CA LYS A 406 -12.72 -3.07 -21.87
C LYS A 406 -11.35 -3.45 -22.43
N SER A 407 -10.41 -3.80 -21.57
CA SER A 407 -9.09 -4.27 -21.96
C SER A 407 -9.20 -5.61 -22.70
N ASP A 408 -8.49 -5.75 -23.81
CA ASP A 408 -8.47 -6.99 -24.60
C ASP A 408 -7.89 -8.16 -23.80
N ILE A 409 -6.83 -7.88 -23.02
CA ILE A 409 -6.21 -8.94 -22.19
C ILE A 409 -7.14 -9.35 -21.06
N LEU A 410 -7.89 -8.44 -20.46
CA LEU A 410 -8.89 -8.77 -19.44
C LEU A 410 -9.95 -9.72 -19.99
N GLU A 411 -10.54 -9.39 -21.15
CA GLU A 411 -11.55 -10.24 -21.78
C GLU A 411 -11.01 -11.64 -22.06
N HIS A 412 -9.78 -11.71 -22.56
CA HIS A 412 -9.11 -12.97 -22.86
C HIS A 412 -8.85 -13.80 -21.60
N VAL A 413 -8.30 -13.20 -20.56
CA VAL A 413 -8.01 -13.87 -19.28
C VAL A 413 -9.29 -14.40 -18.63
N LEU A 414 -10.35 -13.59 -18.57
CA LEU A 414 -11.63 -14.00 -17.98
C LEU A 414 -12.28 -15.15 -18.73
N LYS A 415 -12.19 -15.15 -20.07
CA LYS A 415 -12.67 -16.24 -20.91
C LYS A 415 -11.94 -17.55 -20.57
N VAL A 416 -10.61 -17.55 -20.61
CA VAL A 416 -9.79 -18.73 -20.33
C VAL A 416 -10.00 -19.22 -18.89
N TYR A 417 -10.05 -18.30 -17.92
CA TYR A 417 -10.33 -18.65 -16.53
C TYR A 417 -11.68 -19.37 -16.35
N LYS A 418 -12.73 -18.83 -16.99
CA LYS A 418 -14.08 -19.43 -16.94
C LYS A 418 -14.11 -20.81 -17.60
N GLU A 419 -13.44 -21.00 -18.73
CA GLU A 419 -13.33 -22.28 -19.43
C GLU A 419 -12.66 -23.34 -18.55
N GLN A 420 -11.61 -22.98 -17.83
CA GLN A 420 -10.85 -23.91 -16.98
C GLN A 420 -11.52 -24.19 -15.62
N ASN A 421 -12.18 -23.18 -15.02
CA ASN A 421 -12.66 -23.26 -13.64
C ASN A 421 -14.18 -23.38 -13.52
N GLY A 422 -14.95 -23.22 -14.61
CA GLY A 422 -16.41 -23.30 -14.63
C GLY A 422 -17.13 -22.19 -13.86
N LYS A 423 -16.40 -21.13 -13.47
CA LYS A 423 -16.93 -19.94 -12.76
C LYS A 423 -16.32 -18.66 -13.31
N ASP A 424 -17.02 -17.55 -13.14
CA ASP A 424 -16.50 -16.25 -13.53
C ASP A 424 -15.38 -15.80 -12.58
N GLY A 425 -14.37 -15.11 -13.15
CA GLY A 425 -13.35 -14.41 -12.37
C GLY A 425 -13.91 -13.10 -11.79
N VAL A 426 -13.34 -12.65 -10.70
CA VAL A 426 -13.71 -11.38 -10.04
C VAL A 426 -12.77 -10.29 -10.52
N VAL A 427 -13.34 -9.23 -11.13
CA VAL A 427 -12.56 -8.08 -11.59
C VAL A 427 -12.47 -7.05 -10.48
N GLN A 428 -11.25 -6.65 -10.12
CA GLN A 428 -10.96 -5.75 -9.02
C GLN A 428 -10.10 -4.57 -9.45
N ALA A 429 -10.08 -3.54 -8.62
CA ALA A 429 -9.07 -2.49 -8.61
C ALA A 429 -8.68 -2.21 -7.15
N VAL A 430 -7.40 -2.00 -6.90
CA VAL A 430 -6.87 -1.81 -5.55
C VAL A 430 -6.66 -0.33 -5.28
N HIS A 431 -7.19 0.18 -4.18
CA HIS A 431 -6.95 1.58 -3.79
C HIS A 431 -5.64 1.75 -3.02
N ALA A 432 -4.58 1.09 -3.52
CA ALA A 432 -3.19 1.17 -3.06
C ALA A 432 -2.26 1.23 -4.28
N GLY A 433 -0.97 1.46 -4.06
CA GLY A 433 0.04 1.42 -5.12
C GLY A 433 0.28 0.00 -5.60
N LEU A 434 0.54 -0.16 -6.91
CA LEU A 434 1.08 -1.37 -7.53
C LEU A 434 2.13 -0.96 -8.57
N GLU A 435 3.15 -1.77 -8.77
CA GLU A 435 4.19 -1.51 -9.77
C GLU A 435 3.64 -1.32 -11.18
N CYS A 436 2.52 -1.98 -11.48
CA CYS A 436 1.78 -1.80 -12.75
C CYS A 436 1.54 -0.34 -13.10
N SER A 437 1.19 0.49 -12.12
CA SER A 437 0.91 1.92 -12.34
C SER A 437 2.17 2.70 -12.73
N ILE A 438 3.30 2.38 -12.12
CA ILE A 438 4.59 3.02 -12.38
C ILE A 438 5.12 2.59 -13.77
N ILE A 439 5.03 1.29 -14.05
CA ILE A 439 5.45 0.74 -15.36
C ILE A 439 4.60 1.36 -16.48
N LEU A 440 3.28 1.45 -16.29
CA LEU A 440 2.38 2.12 -17.25
C LEU A 440 2.72 3.60 -17.48
N GLY A 441 3.22 4.29 -16.46
CA GLY A 441 3.69 5.66 -16.60
C GLY A 441 4.83 5.81 -17.62
N LYS A 442 5.65 4.78 -17.75
CA LYS A 442 6.80 4.72 -18.68
C LYS A 442 6.47 4.03 -20.00
N TYR A 443 5.56 3.05 -19.96
CA TYR A 443 5.12 2.25 -21.11
C TYR A 443 3.59 2.34 -21.29
N PRO A 444 3.05 3.51 -21.68
CA PRO A 444 1.60 3.76 -21.70
C PRO A 444 0.83 2.97 -22.78
N HIS A 445 1.54 2.27 -23.65
CA HIS A 445 0.94 1.42 -24.69
C HIS A 445 0.59 0.01 -24.19
N LEU A 446 1.08 -0.39 -23.00
CA LEU A 446 0.86 -1.73 -22.48
C LEU A 446 -0.60 -1.95 -22.09
N ASP A 447 -1.12 -3.12 -22.46
CA ASP A 447 -2.36 -3.66 -21.89
C ASP A 447 -2.00 -4.50 -20.67
N VAL A 448 -2.49 -4.12 -19.49
CA VAL A 448 -1.99 -4.61 -18.20
C VAL A 448 -3.09 -5.29 -17.41
N ILE A 449 -2.75 -6.42 -16.78
CA ILE A 449 -3.58 -7.13 -15.81
C ILE A 449 -2.69 -7.75 -14.73
N SER A 450 -3.19 -7.80 -13.49
CA SER A 450 -2.52 -8.49 -12.40
C SER A 450 -3.37 -9.64 -11.89
N PHE A 451 -2.75 -10.80 -11.65
CA PHE A 451 -3.37 -11.98 -11.04
C PHE A 451 -2.29 -12.93 -10.49
N GLY A 452 -2.64 -13.74 -9.50
CA GLY A 452 -1.68 -14.63 -8.86
C GLY A 452 -2.34 -15.76 -8.08
N PRO A 453 -1.55 -16.62 -7.43
CA PRO A 453 -2.04 -17.66 -6.52
C PRO A 453 -2.52 -17.06 -5.20
N THR A 454 -3.28 -17.84 -4.41
CA THR A 454 -3.74 -17.37 -3.10
C THR A 454 -2.61 -17.39 -2.08
N LEU A 455 -2.31 -16.23 -1.53
CA LEU A 455 -1.44 -15.99 -0.38
C LEU A 455 -2.27 -15.50 0.80
N LEU A 456 -1.86 -15.77 2.01
CA LEU A 456 -2.50 -15.24 3.22
C LEU A 456 -1.45 -14.70 4.18
N SER A 457 -1.79 -13.59 4.80
CA SER A 457 -0.95 -12.92 5.81
C SER A 457 0.45 -12.57 5.30
N PRO A 458 0.60 -11.99 4.08
CA PRO A 458 1.89 -11.49 3.63
C PRO A 458 2.48 -10.52 4.66
N HIS A 459 3.78 -10.25 4.58
CA HIS A 459 4.51 -9.34 5.48
C HIS A 459 4.45 -9.72 6.98
N THR A 460 4.09 -10.97 7.30
CA THR A 460 4.06 -11.49 8.67
C THR A 460 4.71 -12.87 8.77
N ALA A 461 5.10 -13.27 9.98
CA ALA A 461 5.61 -14.62 10.26
C ALA A 461 4.53 -15.74 10.07
N ASN A 462 3.30 -15.38 9.70
CA ASN A 462 2.20 -16.31 9.39
C ASN A 462 1.92 -16.40 7.89
N GLU A 463 2.75 -15.80 7.06
CA GLU A 463 2.63 -15.86 5.62
C GLU A 463 2.57 -17.31 5.13
N ARG A 464 1.63 -17.58 4.23
CA ARG A 464 1.42 -18.91 3.66
C ARG A 464 0.81 -18.84 2.27
N CYS A 465 1.18 -19.79 1.42
CA CYS A 465 0.69 -19.95 0.06
C CYS A 465 -0.20 -21.21 -0.05
N GLN A 466 -1.33 -21.10 -0.76
CA GLN A 466 -2.24 -22.21 -0.97
C GLN A 466 -1.75 -23.13 -2.10
N ILE A 467 -1.51 -24.41 -1.79
CA ILE A 467 -0.96 -25.38 -2.75
C ILE A 467 -1.94 -25.66 -3.90
N SER A 468 -3.22 -25.86 -3.59
CA SER A 468 -4.24 -26.28 -4.56
C SER A 468 -4.55 -25.26 -5.64
N CYS A 469 -4.23 -23.97 -5.44
CA CYS A 469 -4.44 -22.92 -6.45
C CYS A 469 -3.28 -22.77 -7.45
N VAL A 470 -2.07 -23.27 -7.14
CA VAL A 470 -0.89 -23.08 -8.01
C VAL A 470 -1.00 -23.85 -9.33
N ALA A 471 -1.58 -25.05 -9.32
CA ALA A 471 -1.77 -25.83 -10.55
C ALA A 471 -2.81 -25.19 -11.51
N PRO A 472 -4.00 -24.75 -11.05
CA PRO A 472 -4.90 -23.96 -11.88
C PRO A 472 -4.28 -22.66 -12.40
N PHE A 473 -3.53 -21.92 -11.56
CA PHE A 473 -2.81 -20.72 -11.97
C PHE A 473 -1.79 -21.01 -13.09
N TRP A 474 -0.99 -22.06 -12.95
CA TRP A 474 -0.05 -22.47 -13.99
C TRP A 474 -0.74 -22.89 -15.30
N ASN A 475 -1.89 -23.56 -15.22
CA ASN A 475 -2.65 -23.93 -16.41
C ASN A 475 -3.22 -22.69 -17.11
N LEU A 476 -3.73 -21.71 -16.35
CA LEU A 476 -4.15 -20.42 -16.90
C LEU A 476 -2.98 -19.74 -17.64
N MET A 477 -1.80 -19.62 -17.00
CA MET A 477 -0.61 -19.02 -17.61
C MET A 477 -0.22 -19.69 -18.93
N LYS A 478 -0.16 -21.02 -18.96
CA LYS A 478 0.19 -21.78 -20.17
C LYS A 478 -0.78 -21.52 -21.32
N GLN A 479 -2.09 -21.54 -21.05
CA GLN A 479 -3.09 -21.31 -22.07
C GLN A 479 -3.06 -19.87 -22.58
N LEU A 480 -2.94 -18.88 -21.69
CA LEU A 480 -2.81 -17.48 -22.07
C LEU A 480 -1.64 -17.27 -23.02
N LEU A 481 -0.45 -17.78 -22.70
CA LEU A 481 0.73 -17.61 -23.53
C LEU A 481 0.57 -18.27 -24.93
N SER A 482 -0.15 -19.40 -25.01
CA SER A 482 -0.40 -20.09 -26.27
C SER A 482 -1.47 -19.42 -27.13
N GLU A 483 -2.39 -18.65 -26.54
CA GLU A 483 -3.53 -18.03 -27.20
C GLU A 483 -3.39 -16.49 -27.38
N ILE A 484 -2.23 -15.91 -27.01
CA ILE A 484 -1.98 -14.47 -27.18
C ILE A 484 -2.31 -14.02 -28.61
N PRO A 485 -3.07 -12.91 -28.79
CA PRO A 485 -3.48 -12.41 -30.11
C PRO A 485 -2.30 -12.09 -31.02
N ALA A 486 -2.52 -12.12 -32.33
CA ALA A 486 -1.57 -11.59 -33.31
C ALA A 486 -1.44 -10.06 -33.17
N LYS A 487 -0.30 -9.52 -33.63
CA LYS A 487 -0.04 -8.09 -33.74
C LYS A 487 -0.97 -7.43 -34.75
#